data_4f8891d72385d47cb642a579d9246b10
#
_entry.id   4f8891d72385d47cb642a579d9246b10
#
_cell.length_a   1.000
_cell.length_b   1.000
_cell.length_c   1.000
_cell.angle_alpha   90.00
_cell.angle_beta   90.00
_cell.angle_gamma   90.00
#
_symmetry.space_group_name_H-M   'P 1'
#
loop_
_entity.id
_entity.type
_entity.pdbx_description
1 polymer ?
#
loop_
_entity_poly.entity_id
_entity_poly.type
_entity_poly.pdbx_seq_one_letter_code
_entity_poly.pdbx_strand_id
1 'polypeptide(L)'
;MNGKVAKEDLDSRIFDTLNMILLIICTIVILVPLWNVIISSFSSGKALAEGGFIFWSPEFSLENYRAVFNDQGIWQAFFISVSKTTIGVVTHVFFCAMVGYGLSKKYIRGRKLYVAMGVITMFFSGGMIPTYLLIKSLGLLNSFWVYIIPALFSFYDVVILMNFFRNVPDSLEESAEIDGAGDWHIFLKIFIPLSMPAMATIALFNGVGQWNDFMTTKLYITDQSLYPLQMMLYEIIVQSQTQSMQNVGGSAVIETTTKGVQLATIVITTLPIVLIYPIVQRYFISGMMLGAVKE
;
A
#
# COMPACT_ATOMS: atom_id res chain seq x y z
N MET A 1 32.00 -38.70 8.96
CA MET A 1 32.25 -37.52 8.15
C MET A 1 32.14 -36.30 9.07
N ASN A 2 33.29 -35.79 9.54
CA ASN A 2 33.38 -34.68 10.48
C ASN A 2 33.16 -33.37 9.70
N GLY A 3 31.98 -32.73 9.86
CA GLY A 3 31.76 -31.39 9.38
C GLY A 3 32.67 -30.43 10.14
N LYS A 4 33.66 -29.89 9.46
CA LYS A 4 34.44 -28.74 9.95
C LYS A 4 33.45 -27.56 10.07
N VAL A 5 33.07 -27.20 11.30
CA VAL A 5 32.53 -25.89 11.61
C VAL A 5 33.65 -24.92 11.26
N ALA A 6 33.49 -24.17 10.16
CA ALA A 6 34.41 -23.12 9.78
C ALA A 6 34.52 -22.14 10.97
N LYS A 7 35.74 -21.94 11.49
CA LYS A 7 36.03 -20.90 12.45
C LYS A 7 35.65 -19.60 11.73
N GLU A 8 34.60 -18.92 12.23
CA GLU A 8 34.29 -17.58 11.83
C GLU A 8 35.54 -16.70 12.04
N ASP A 9 36.05 -16.13 10.97
CA ASP A 9 37.23 -15.28 11.00
C ASP A 9 36.90 -14.04 11.87
N LEU A 10 37.86 -13.51 12.59
CA LEU A 10 37.71 -12.35 13.47
C LEU A 10 37.07 -11.17 12.70
N ASP A 11 37.43 -11.02 11.44
CA ASP A 11 36.91 -10.00 10.53
C ASP A 11 35.42 -10.17 10.25
N SER A 12 34.94 -11.40 10.10
CA SER A 12 33.52 -11.71 9.95
C SER A 12 32.72 -11.33 11.19
N ARG A 13 33.23 -11.62 12.39
CA ARG A 13 32.56 -11.26 13.65
C ARG A 13 32.51 -9.76 13.87
N ILE A 14 33.56 -9.03 13.51
CA ILE A 14 33.61 -7.57 13.60
C ILE A 14 32.58 -6.98 12.64
N PHE A 15 32.53 -7.47 11.39
CA PHE A 15 31.54 -7.04 10.39
C PHE A 15 30.12 -7.29 10.86
N ASP A 16 29.81 -8.48 11.36
CA ASP A 16 28.46 -8.84 11.83
C ASP A 16 28.05 -7.99 13.04
N THR A 17 28.99 -7.71 13.95
CA THR A 17 28.74 -6.82 15.10
C THR A 17 28.45 -5.39 14.67
N LEU A 18 29.28 -4.84 13.75
CA LEU A 18 29.06 -3.48 13.23
C LEU A 18 27.74 -3.37 12.46
N ASN A 19 27.43 -4.38 11.64
CA ASN A 19 26.17 -4.43 10.91
C ASN A 19 24.96 -4.51 11.87
N MET A 20 25.04 -5.32 12.92
CA MET A 20 24.02 -5.43 13.95
C MET A 20 23.80 -4.08 14.68
N ILE A 21 24.88 -3.41 15.06
CA ILE A 21 24.82 -2.08 15.70
C ILE A 21 24.16 -1.07 14.77
N LEU A 22 24.57 -1.04 13.48
CA LEU A 22 23.98 -0.17 12.47
C LEU A 22 22.47 -0.41 12.32
N LEU A 23 22.05 -1.67 12.21
CA LEU A 23 20.63 -2.04 12.11
C LEU A 23 19.84 -1.64 13.35
N ILE A 24 20.41 -1.80 14.57
CA ILE A 24 19.77 -1.36 15.82
C ILE A 24 19.60 0.16 15.82
N ILE A 25 20.63 0.93 15.45
CA ILE A 25 20.55 2.39 15.37
C ILE A 25 19.46 2.81 14.37
N CYS A 26 19.46 2.24 13.17
CA CYS A 26 18.44 2.52 12.16
C CYS A 26 17.02 2.20 12.69
N THR A 27 16.87 1.08 13.39
CA THR A 27 15.59 0.67 13.99
C THR A 27 15.14 1.68 15.06
N ILE A 28 16.03 2.12 15.95
CA ILE A 28 15.71 3.11 16.97
C ILE A 28 15.30 4.44 16.33
N VAL A 29 16.06 4.93 15.33
CA VAL A 29 15.75 6.18 14.62
C VAL A 29 14.36 6.17 13.99
N ILE A 30 13.92 5.02 13.48
CA ILE A 30 12.58 4.85 12.88
C ILE A 30 11.50 4.70 13.98
N LEU A 31 11.76 3.90 15.01
CA LEU A 31 10.75 3.59 16.03
C LEU A 31 10.49 4.76 16.98
N VAL A 32 11.49 5.58 17.30
CA VAL A 32 11.35 6.69 18.26
C VAL A 32 10.27 7.70 17.86
N PRO A 33 10.21 8.22 16.62
CA PRO A 33 9.14 9.12 16.21
C PRO A 33 7.77 8.42 16.17
N LEU A 34 7.69 7.16 15.76
CA LEU A 34 6.44 6.38 15.78
C LEU A 34 5.94 6.18 17.20
N TRP A 35 6.83 5.85 18.13
CA TRP A 35 6.52 5.74 19.55
C TRP A 35 5.94 7.05 20.11
N ASN A 36 6.57 8.18 19.77
CA ASN A 36 6.08 9.49 20.18
C ASN A 36 4.65 9.77 19.66
N VAL A 37 4.36 9.44 18.41
CA VAL A 37 3.00 9.58 17.83
C VAL A 37 1.99 8.75 18.61
N ILE A 38 2.32 7.47 18.88
CA ILE A 38 1.42 6.56 19.61
C ILE A 38 1.19 7.06 21.04
N ILE A 39 2.23 7.38 21.80
CA ILE A 39 2.08 7.84 23.18
C ILE A 39 1.36 9.18 23.25
N SER A 40 1.70 10.11 22.36
CA SER A 40 1.04 11.42 22.30
C SER A 40 -0.45 11.32 21.91
N SER A 41 -0.86 10.32 21.13
CA SER A 41 -2.27 10.10 20.81
C SER A 41 -3.12 9.71 22.03
N PHE A 42 -2.49 9.11 23.06
CA PHE A 42 -3.10 8.77 24.35
C PHE A 42 -2.87 9.84 25.45
N SER A 43 -2.33 10.99 25.08
CA SER A 43 -2.06 12.05 26.05
C SER A 43 -3.18 13.10 26.05
N SER A 44 -3.42 13.70 27.23
CA SER A 44 -4.40 14.79 27.36
C SER A 44 -3.98 16.02 26.56
N GLY A 45 -4.96 16.90 26.26
CA GLY A 45 -4.70 18.17 25.58
C GLY A 45 -3.71 19.06 26.34
N LYS A 46 -3.69 19.00 27.68
CA LYS A 46 -2.74 19.75 28.53
C LYS A 46 -1.31 19.25 28.33
N ALA A 47 -1.11 17.94 28.35
CA ALA A 47 0.20 17.34 28.14
C ALA A 47 0.76 17.63 26.74
N LEU A 48 -0.12 17.71 25.75
CA LEU A 48 0.27 18.09 24.39
C LEU A 48 0.58 19.59 24.24
N ALA A 49 -0.02 20.45 25.10
CA ALA A 49 0.23 21.89 25.12
C ALA A 49 1.62 22.26 25.65
N GLU A 50 2.14 21.48 26.61
CA GLU A 50 3.48 21.69 27.15
C GLU A 50 4.57 21.47 26.09
N GLY A 51 4.24 20.75 25.01
CA GLY A 51 5.12 20.52 23.87
C GLY A 51 6.27 19.57 24.18
N GLY A 52 7.20 19.45 23.24
CA GLY A 52 8.37 18.59 23.38
C GLY A 52 8.12 17.14 22.99
N PHE A 53 9.13 16.30 23.21
CA PHE A 53 9.07 14.87 22.92
C PHE A 53 8.47 14.12 24.11
N ILE A 54 7.36 13.43 23.89
CA ILE A 54 6.67 12.66 24.92
C ILE A 54 7.09 11.19 24.78
N PHE A 55 7.96 10.73 25.69
CA PHE A 55 8.37 9.32 25.75
C PHE A 55 7.36 8.46 26.50
N TRP A 56 6.69 9.03 27.50
CA TRP A 56 5.64 8.42 28.32
C TRP A 56 4.55 9.46 28.59
N SER A 57 3.27 9.08 28.45
CA SER A 57 2.17 10.04 28.68
C SER A 57 2.13 10.49 30.15
N PRO A 58 2.28 11.80 30.43
CA PRO A 58 2.15 12.30 31.79
C PRO A 58 0.71 12.17 32.31
N GLU A 59 -0.27 12.25 31.42
CA GLU A 59 -1.69 12.16 31.72
C GLU A 59 -2.37 11.35 30.62
N PHE A 60 -2.69 10.08 30.93
CA PHE A 60 -3.35 9.19 29.97
C PHE A 60 -4.81 9.60 29.75
N SER A 61 -5.19 9.77 28.48
CA SER A 61 -6.55 10.13 28.10
C SER A 61 -6.96 9.42 26.80
N LEU A 62 -8.22 8.98 26.75
CA LEU A 62 -8.87 8.43 25.56
C LEU A 62 -9.77 9.45 24.86
N GLU A 63 -9.78 10.71 25.28
CA GLU A 63 -10.65 11.73 24.71
C GLU A 63 -10.42 11.95 23.22
N ASN A 64 -9.15 11.92 22.78
CA ASN A 64 -8.80 12.04 21.36
C ASN A 64 -9.44 10.92 20.53
N TYR A 65 -9.39 9.69 21.01
CA TYR A 65 -10.00 8.53 20.33
C TYR A 65 -11.52 8.60 20.38
N ARG A 66 -12.12 9.02 21.49
CA ARG A 66 -13.57 9.21 21.60
C ARG A 66 -14.06 10.27 20.62
N ALA A 67 -13.33 11.38 20.47
CA ALA A 67 -13.64 12.41 19.49
C ALA A 67 -13.65 11.86 18.07
N VAL A 68 -12.61 11.07 17.69
CA VAL A 68 -12.52 10.44 16.37
C VAL A 68 -13.64 9.42 16.14
N PHE A 69 -13.92 8.53 17.11
CA PHE A 69 -14.96 7.50 16.92
C PHE A 69 -16.39 8.03 16.99
N ASN A 70 -16.63 9.19 17.60
CA ASN A 70 -17.93 9.84 17.61
C ASN A 70 -18.22 10.61 16.31
N ASP A 71 -17.21 10.84 15.46
CA ASP A 71 -17.38 11.47 14.17
C ASP A 71 -17.90 10.45 13.14
N GLN A 72 -19.15 10.65 12.68
CA GLN A 72 -19.75 9.81 11.65
C GLN A 72 -19.00 9.88 10.31
N GLY A 73 -18.34 11.01 10.01
CA GLY A 73 -17.53 11.18 8.81
C GLY A 73 -16.34 10.22 8.77
N ILE A 74 -15.73 9.94 9.92
CA ILE A 74 -14.61 8.98 10.03
C ILE A 74 -15.06 7.55 9.68
N TRP A 75 -16.23 7.12 10.15
CA TRP A 75 -16.77 5.81 9.81
C TRP A 75 -17.09 5.67 8.32
N GLN A 76 -17.69 6.70 7.73
CA GLN A 76 -17.94 6.73 6.29
C GLN A 76 -16.64 6.66 5.51
N ALA A 77 -15.64 7.48 5.89
CA ALA A 77 -14.31 7.47 5.26
C ALA A 77 -13.60 6.12 5.42
N PHE A 78 -13.78 5.43 6.55
CA PHE A 78 -13.28 4.08 6.74
C PHE A 78 -13.90 3.09 5.74
N PHE A 79 -15.24 3.11 5.58
CA PHE A 79 -15.91 2.23 4.62
C PHE A 79 -15.51 2.54 3.17
N ILE A 80 -15.33 3.82 2.81
CA ILE A 80 -14.82 4.19 1.49
C ILE A 80 -13.39 3.66 1.30
N SER A 81 -12.50 3.81 2.30
CA SER A 81 -11.12 3.28 2.24
C SER A 81 -11.09 1.77 2.05
N VAL A 82 -11.86 1.02 2.84
CA VAL A 82 -11.95 -0.43 2.74
C VAL A 82 -12.50 -0.85 1.38
N SER A 83 -13.59 -0.22 0.93
CA SER A 83 -14.26 -0.55 -0.33
C SER A 83 -13.34 -0.26 -1.52
N LYS A 84 -12.74 0.94 -1.60
CA LYS A 84 -11.84 1.30 -2.72
C LYS A 84 -10.63 0.39 -2.76
N THR A 85 -10.04 0.08 -1.60
CA THR A 85 -8.85 -0.78 -1.53
C THR A 85 -9.19 -2.21 -1.92
N THR A 86 -10.25 -2.79 -1.36
CA THR A 86 -10.62 -4.19 -1.65
C THR A 86 -11.03 -4.36 -3.12
N ILE A 87 -11.94 -3.53 -3.60
CA ILE A 87 -12.41 -3.61 -4.99
C ILE A 87 -11.25 -3.28 -5.95
N GLY A 88 -10.47 -2.22 -5.65
CA GLY A 88 -9.32 -1.81 -6.47
C GLY A 88 -8.28 -2.93 -6.59
N VAL A 89 -7.87 -3.54 -5.48
CA VAL A 89 -6.88 -4.63 -5.47
C VAL A 89 -7.39 -5.86 -6.24
N VAL A 90 -8.61 -6.31 -5.95
CA VAL A 90 -9.16 -7.52 -6.60
C VAL A 90 -9.28 -7.31 -8.11
N THR A 91 -9.84 -6.19 -8.54
CA THR A 91 -10.01 -5.90 -9.97
C THR A 91 -8.67 -5.68 -10.67
N HIS A 92 -7.74 -4.96 -10.03
CA HIS A 92 -6.40 -4.70 -10.56
C HIS A 92 -5.60 -6.00 -10.78
N VAL A 93 -5.49 -6.83 -9.73
CA VAL A 93 -4.71 -8.07 -9.79
C VAL A 93 -5.31 -9.03 -10.81
N PHE A 94 -6.63 -9.17 -10.83
CA PHE A 94 -7.30 -10.04 -11.78
C PHE A 94 -7.10 -9.57 -13.23
N PHE A 95 -7.26 -8.25 -13.49
CA PHE A 95 -7.10 -7.69 -14.83
C PHE A 95 -5.65 -7.79 -15.31
N CYS A 96 -4.69 -7.44 -14.45
CA CYS A 96 -3.26 -7.59 -14.77
C CYS A 96 -2.87 -9.06 -14.98
N ALA A 97 -3.43 -9.99 -14.20
CA ALA A 97 -3.21 -11.42 -14.40
C ALA A 97 -3.78 -11.92 -15.73
N MET A 98 -4.97 -11.50 -16.09
CA MET A 98 -5.60 -11.86 -17.37
C MET A 98 -4.76 -11.38 -18.57
N VAL A 99 -4.31 -10.13 -18.54
CA VAL A 99 -3.45 -9.57 -19.61
C VAL A 99 -2.07 -10.25 -19.60
N GLY A 100 -1.49 -10.48 -18.41
CA GLY A 100 -0.20 -11.17 -18.24
C GLY A 100 -0.25 -12.60 -18.76
N TYR A 101 -1.34 -13.33 -18.50
CA TYR A 101 -1.57 -14.68 -19.03
C TYR A 101 -1.62 -14.67 -20.56
N GLY A 102 -2.44 -13.80 -21.15
CA GLY A 102 -2.48 -13.65 -22.60
C GLY A 102 -1.09 -13.36 -23.18
N LEU A 103 -0.38 -12.35 -22.65
CA LEU A 103 0.95 -11.98 -23.15
C LEU A 103 2.07 -13.00 -22.80
N SER A 104 1.84 -13.95 -21.90
CA SER A 104 2.79 -15.05 -21.66
C SER A 104 2.84 -16.04 -22.83
N LYS A 105 1.74 -16.20 -23.55
CA LYS A 105 1.61 -17.17 -24.64
C LYS A 105 2.47 -16.81 -25.86
N LYS A 106 3.22 -17.82 -26.36
CA LYS A 106 4.16 -17.63 -27.48
C LYS A 106 3.46 -17.46 -28.84
N TYR A 107 2.25 -18.02 -28.97
CA TYR A 107 1.48 -18.05 -30.23
C TYR A 107 0.70 -16.76 -30.54
N ILE A 108 0.62 -15.81 -29.61
CA ILE A 108 -0.12 -14.55 -29.85
C ILE A 108 0.56 -13.73 -30.96
N ARG A 109 -0.20 -13.48 -32.02
CA ARG A 109 0.24 -12.64 -33.12
C ARG A 109 0.42 -11.18 -32.66
N GLY A 110 1.56 -10.57 -33.01
CA GLY A 110 1.84 -9.18 -32.61
C GLY A 110 2.27 -8.98 -31.17
N ARG A 111 2.52 -10.05 -30.40
CA ARG A 111 2.92 -9.99 -28.99
C ARG A 111 4.06 -9.01 -28.73
N LYS A 112 5.10 -8.97 -29.59
CA LYS A 112 6.22 -8.03 -29.44
C LYS A 112 5.76 -6.57 -29.49
N LEU A 113 4.77 -6.27 -30.36
CA LEU A 113 4.20 -4.91 -30.45
C LEU A 113 3.42 -4.55 -29.19
N TYR A 114 2.54 -5.44 -28.68
CA TYR A 114 1.78 -5.19 -27.47
C TYR A 114 2.70 -4.98 -26.26
N VAL A 115 3.74 -5.80 -26.12
CA VAL A 115 4.73 -5.66 -25.05
C VAL A 115 5.50 -4.33 -25.20
N ALA A 116 5.92 -3.97 -26.41
CA ALA A 116 6.61 -2.70 -26.66
C ALA A 116 5.72 -1.48 -26.32
N MET A 117 4.47 -1.51 -26.75
CA MET A 117 3.50 -0.46 -26.40
C MET A 117 3.31 -0.36 -24.89
N GLY A 118 3.14 -1.48 -24.19
CA GLY A 118 3.02 -1.50 -22.74
C GLY A 118 4.27 -0.95 -22.03
N VAL A 119 5.46 -1.33 -22.49
CA VAL A 119 6.72 -0.79 -21.94
C VAL A 119 6.82 0.72 -22.14
N ILE A 120 6.40 1.24 -23.28
CA ILE A 120 6.37 2.68 -23.53
C ILE A 120 5.50 3.39 -22.49
N THR A 121 4.32 2.84 -22.16
CA THR A 121 3.42 3.45 -21.15
C THR A 121 4.00 3.48 -19.74
N MET A 122 5.00 2.66 -19.41
CA MET A 122 5.68 2.69 -18.12
C MET A 122 6.58 3.92 -17.96
N PHE A 123 7.14 4.42 -19.05
CA PHE A 123 8.11 5.53 -19.03
C PHE A 123 7.51 6.86 -19.50
N PHE A 124 6.40 6.85 -20.20
CA PHE A 124 5.74 8.04 -20.72
C PHE A 124 4.37 8.23 -20.10
N SER A 125 4.20 9.36 -19.43
CA SER A 125 2.93 9.80 -18.84
C SER A 125 2.49 11.09 -19.52
N GLY A 126 1.20 11.23 -19.76
CA GLY A 126 0.63 12.48 -20.29
C GLY A 126 0.69 13.65 -19.32
N GLY A 127 0.97 13.38 -18.04
CA GLY A 127 0.97 14.39 -16.98
C GLY A 127 -0.40 14.62 -16.36
N MET A 128 -0.43 15.42 -15.29
CA MET A 128 -1.61 15.62 -14.45
C MET A 128 -2.77 16.30 -15.20
N ILE A 129 -2.51 17.34 -15.99
CA ILE A 129 -3.57 18.11 -16.69
C ILE A 129 -4.28 17.26 -17.75
N PRO A 130 -3.60 16.59 -18.70
CA PRO A 130 -4.25 15.69 -19.64
C PRO A 130 -5.02 14.55 -18.95
N THR A 131 -4.48 13.98 -17.87
CA THR A 131 -5.18 12.93 -17.12
C THR A 131 -6.46 13.46 -16.47
N TYR A 132 -6.43 14.67 -15.90
CA TYR A 132 -7.64 15.32 -15.36
C TYR A 132 -8.71 15.51 -16.43
N LEU A 133 -8.33 16.02 -17.61
CA LEU A 133 -9.26 16.23 -18.72
C LEU A 133 -9.86 14.91 -19.20
N LEU A 134 -9.08 13.84 -19.27
CA LEU A 134 -9.56 12.50 -19.61
C LEU A 134 -10.58 12.00 -18.56
N ILE A 135 -10.27 12.07 -17.27
CA ILE A 135 -11.17 11.67 -16.17
C ILE A 135 -12.49 12.45 -16.24
N LYS A 136 -12.40 13.76 -16.51
CA LYS A 136 -13.56 14.62 -16.70
C LYS A 136 -14.39 14.22 -17.92
N SER A 137 -13.77 13.94 -19.04
CA SER A 137 -14.46 13.53 -20.28
C SER A 137 -15.15 12.16 -20.14
N LEU A 138 -14.63 11.29 -19.29
CA LEU A 138 -15.22 9.99 -18.96
C LEU A 138 -16.35 10.08 -17.94
N GLY A 139 -16.65 11.28 -17.40
CA GLY A 139 -17.69 11.49 -16.38
C GLY A 139 -17.37 10.87 -15.03
N LEU A 140 -16.08 10.67 -14.72
CA LEU A 140 -15.63 10.02 -13.48
C LEU A 140 -15.39 11.01 -12.33
N LEU A 141 -15.56 12.33 -12.54
CA LEU A 141 -15.48 13.32 -11.47
C LEU A 141 -16.62 13.09 -10.46
N ASN A 142 -16.32 13.23 -9.17
CA ASN A 142 -17.27 12.97 -8.07
C ASN A 142 -17.91 11.59 -8.10
N SER A 143 -17.15 10.57 -8.56
CA SER A 143 -17.62 9.19 -8.63
C SER A 143 -16.65 8.26 -7.91
N PHE A 144 -17.19 7.29 -7.17
CA PHE A 144 -16.39 6.23 -6.54
C PHE A 144 -15.48 5.49 -7.55
N TRP A 145 -15.96 5.35 -8.80
CA TRP A 145 -15.24 4.63 -9.85
C TRP A 145 -13.93 5.29 -10.28
N VAL A 146 -13.68 6.56 -9.93
CA VAL A 146 -12.38 7.21 -10.18
C VAL A 146 -11.23 6.57 -9.40
N TYR A 147 -11.53 5.90 -8.28
CA TYR A 147 -10.54 5.14 -7.52
C TYR A 147 -10.18 3.81 -8.18
N ILE A 148 -11.08 3.25 -8.97
CA ILE A 148 -10.97 1.89 -9.50
C ILE A 148 -10.49 1.90 -10.95
N ILE A 149 -11.22 2.61 -11.84
CA ILE A 149 -10.99 2.52 -13.29
C ILE A 149 -9.59 2.97 -13.72
N PRO A 150 -9.06 4.13 -13.28
CA PRO A 150 -7.69 4.54 -13.67
C PRO A 150 -6.59 3.65 -13.09
N ALA A 151 -6.85 3.00 -11.95
CA ALA A 151 -5.91 2.12 -11.26
C ALA A 151 -6.04 0.65 -11.67
N LEU A 152 -6.97 0.31 -12.58
CA LEU A 152 -7.26 -1.08 -12.98
C LEU A 152 -6.07 -1.78 -13.63
N PHE A 153 -5.17 -1.04 -14.27
CA PHE A 153 -4.11 -1.57 -15.10
C PHE A 153 -2.75 -0.93 -14.80
N SER A 154 -1.75 -1.77 -14.60
CA SER A 154 -0.34 -1.40 -14.54
C SER A 154 0.47 -2.37 -15.41
N PHE A 155 1.14 -1.85 -16.44
CA PHE A 155 1.95 -2.72 -17.30
C PHE A 155 3.18 -3.27 -16.55
N TYR A 156 3.65 -2.60 -15.51
CA TYR A 156 4.70 -3.10 -14.63
C TYR A 156 4.27 -4.40 -13.94
N ASP A 157 3.07 -4.44 -13.38
CA ASP A 157 2.53 -5.61 -12.71
C ASP A 157 2.21 -6.74 -13.70
N VAL A 158 1.76 -6.38 -14.91
CA VAL A 158 1.59 -7.33 -16.04
C VAL A 158 2.91 -8.00 -16.40
N VAL A 159 4.03 -7.26 -16.45
CA VAL A 159 5.36 -7.85 -16.77
C VAL A 159 5.79 -8.83 -15.69
N ILE A 160 5.55 -8.52 -14.42
CA ILE A 160 5.85 -9.43 -13.31
C ILE A 160 5.06 -10.72 -13.47
N LEU A 161 3.72 -10.62 -13.63
CA LEU A 161 2.86 -11.80 -13.78
C LEU A 161 3.16 -12.60 -15.05
N MET A 162 3.40 -11.91 -16.17
CA MET A 162 3.81 -12.56 -17.43
C MET A 162 5.08 -13.40 -17.27
N ASN A 163 6.05 -12.92 -16.50
CA ASN A 163 7.28 -13.68 -16.23
C ASN A 163 7.02 -14.88 -15.31
N PHE A 164 6.17 -14.73 -14.30
CA PHE A 164 5.75 -15.85 -13.46
C PHE A 164 5.00 -16.92 -14.28
N PHE A 165 4.07 -16.53 -15.11
CA PHE A 165 3.32 -17.44 -15.96
C PHE A 165 4.21 -18.21 -16.95
N ARG A 166 5.30 -17.59 -17.43
CA ARG A 166 6.27 -18.28 -18.32
C ARG A 166 7.12 -19.34 -17.61
N ASN A 167 7.19 -19.30 -16.28
CA ASN A 167 7.91 -20.30 -15.49
C ASN A 167 7.02 -21.50 -15.14
N VAL A 168 5.73 -21.46 -15.45
CA VAL A 168 4.83 -22.62 -15.34
C VAL A 168 5.20 -23.61 -16.45
N PRO A 169 5.45 -24.89 -16.12
CA PRO A 169 5.81 -25.92 -17.13
C PRO A 169 4.73 -26.07 -18.20
N ASP A 170 5.13 -26.02 -19.47
CA ASP A 170 4.21 -26.16 -20.62
C ASP A 170 3.44 -27.51 -20.54
N SER A 171 4.02 -28.57 -19.95
CA SER A 171 3.39 -29.88 -19.78
C SER A 171 2.10 -29.88 -18.95
N LEU A 172 1.94 -28.94 -18.02
CA LEU A 172 0.70 -28.80 -17.22
C LEU A 172 -0.44 -28.25 -18.08
N GLU A 173 -0.13 -27.33 -18.98
CA GLU A 173 -1.07 -26.76 -19.91
C GLU A 173 -1.47 -27.80 -20.97
N GLU A 174 -0.48 -28.48 -21.62
CA GLU A 174 -0.72 -29.52 -22.62
C GLU A 174 -1.56 -30.67 -22.06
N SER A 175 -1.29 -31.13 -20.82
CA SER A 175 -2.10 -32.17 -20.19
C SER A 175 -3.55 -31.73 -20.00
N ALA A 176 -3.77 -30.49 -19.55
CA ALA A 176 -5.12 -29.97 -19.36
C ALA A 176 -5.86 -29.79 -20.70
N GLU A 177 -5.17 -29.39 -21.77
CA GLU A 177 -5.74 -29.31 -23.11
C GLU A 177 -6.16 -30.68 -23.63
N ILE A 178 -5.35 -31.74 -23.41
CA ILE A 178 -5.70 -33.12 -23.74
C ILE A 178 -6.96 -33.58 -23.00
N ASP A 179 -7.11 -33.15 -21.72
CA ASP A 179 -8.30 -33.41 -20.90
C ASP A 179 -9.51 -32.54 -21.33
N GLY A 180 -9.39 -31.71 -22.37
CA GLY A 180 -10.46 -30.87 -22.91
C GLY A 180 -10.68 -29.57 -22.17
N ALA A 181 -9.75 -29.12 -21.32
CA ALA A 181 -9.84 -27.83 -20.65
C ALA A 181 -9.62 -26.67 -21.62
N GLY A 182 -10.53 -25.69 -21.60
CA GLY A 182 -10.37 -24.44 -22.36
C GLY A 182 -9.47 -23.44 -21.60
N ASP A 183 -8.99 -22.40 -22.31
CA ASP A 183 -8.07 -21.36 -21.80
C ASP A 183 -8.48 -20.75 -20.46
N TRP A 184 -9.78 -20.46 -20.24
CA TRP A 184 -10.28 -19.93 -19.00
C TRP A 184 -10.13 -20.91 -17.82
N HIS A 185 -10.36 -22.21 -18.07
CA HIS A 185 -10.19 -23.22 -17.04
C HIS A 185 -8.70 -23.34 -16.66
N ILE A 186 -7.84 -23.39 -17.66
CA ILE A 186 -6.38 -23.45 -17.50
C ILE A 186 -5.89 -22.21 -16.73
N PHE A 187 -6.33 -21.01 -17.13
CA PHE A 187 -5.99 -19.76 -16.44
C PHE A 187 -6.39 -19.79 -14.96
N LEU A 188 -7.66 -20.08 -14.66
CA LEU A 188 -8.21 -19.99 -13.32
C LEU A 188 -7.78 -21.13 -12.39
N LYS A 189 -7.58 -22.35 -12.92
CA LYS A 189 -7.30 -23.55 -12.12
C LYS A 189 -5.84 -23.95 -12.07
N ILE A 190 -5.02 -23.51 -13.02
CA ILE A 190 -3.59 -23.86 -13.09
C ILE A 190 -2.74 -22.62 -12.87
N PHE A 191 -2.86 -21.60 -13.74
CA PHE A 191 -1.95 -20.46 -13.70
C PHE A 191 -2.15 -19.56 -12.46
N ILE A 192 -3.39 -19.23 -12.10
CA ILE A 192 -3.67 -18.41 -10.91
C ILE A 192 -3.15 -19.08 -9.65
N PRO A 193 -3.49 -20.35 -9.31
CA PRO A 193 -2.99 -20.99 -8.08
C PRO A 193 -1.47 -21.10 -8.01
N LEU A 194 -0.81 -21.44 -9.12
CA LEU A 194 0.65 -21.57 -9.17
C LEU A 194 1.37 -20.22 -9.04
N SER A 195 0.70 -19.11 -9.41
CA SER A 195 1.26 -17.76 -9.33
C SER A 195 0.77 -16.96 -8.13
N MET A 196 0.07 -17.59 -7.18
CA MET A 196 -0.43 -16.93 -5.95
C MET A 196 0.63 -16.11 -5.20
N PRO A 197 1.91 -16.54 -5.07
CA PRO A 197 2.92 -15.72 -4.41
C PRO A 197 3.16 -14.38 -5.10
N ALA A 198 3.25 -14.35 -6.45
CA ALA A 198 3.40 -13.12 -7.21
C ALA A 198 2.16 -12.24 -7.14
N MET A 199 0.97 -12.84 -7.27
CA MET A 199 -0.30 -12.13 -7.17
C MET A 199 -0.49 -11.51 -5.78
N ALA A 200 -0.15 -12.23 -4.70
CA ALA A 200 -0.21 -11.71 -3.33
C ALA A 200 0.75 -10.53 -3.12
N THR A 201 1.94 -10.58 -3.74
CA THR A 201 2.91 -9.49 -3.69
C THR A 201 2.35 -8.23 -4.38
N ILE A 202 1.79 -8.38 -5.58
CA ILE A 202 1.16 -7.26 -6.31
C ILE A 202 -0.05 -6.73 -5.55
N ALA A 203 -0.89 -7.63 -5.00
CA ALA A 203 -2.03 -7.26 -4.18
C ALA A 203 -1.63 -6.42 -2.96
N LEU A 204 -0.51 -6.78 -2.30
CA LEU A 204 0.02 -6.01 -1.17
C LEU A 204 0.45 -4.61 -1.60
N PHE A 205 1.31 -4.49 -2.62
CA PHE A 205 1.81 -3.18 -3.05
C PHE A 205 0.68 -2.29 -3.58
N ASN A 206 -0.20 -2.83 -4.40
CA ASN A 206 -1.38 -2.10 -4.89
C ASN A 206 -2.31 -1.72 -3.73
N GLY A 207 -2.56 -2.63 -2.78
CA GLY A 207 -3.41 -2.38 -1.61
C GLY A 207 -2.85 -1.29 -0.69
N VAL A 208 -1.56 -1.31 -0.41
CA VAL A 208 -0.89 -0.22 0.36
C VAL A 208 -0.97 1.10 -0.41
N GLY A 209 -0.76 1.09 -1.72
CA GLY A 209 -0.89 2.26 -2.59
C GLY A 209 -2.31 2.83 -2.56
N GLN A 210 -3.32 1.98 -2.76
CA GLN A 210 -4.74 2.36 -2.73
C GLN A 210 -5.17 2.89 -1.36
N TRP A 211 -4.71 2.26 -0.27
CA TRP A 211 -5.03 2.69 1.09
C TRP A 211 -4.48 4.09 1.40
N ASN A 212 -3.24 4.36 1.00
CA ASN A 212 -2.54 5.62 1.28
C ASN A 212 -2.85 6.75 0.29
N ASP A 213 -3.59 6.46 -0.79
CA ASP A 213 -3.89 7.45 -1.81
C ASP A 213 -4.97 8.44 -1.34
N PHE A 214 -4.56 9.69 -1.15
CA PHE A 214 -5.44 10.84 -0.94
C PHE A 214 -5.46 11.78 -2.16
N MET A 215 -4.44 11.68 -3.04
CA MET A 215 -4.28 12.61 -4.15
C MET A 215 -5.38 12.46 -5.20
N THR A 216 -5.83 11.23 -5.46
CA THR A 216 -6.97 10.97 -6.36
C THR A 216 -8.23 11.69 -5.85
N THR A 217 -8.50 11.61 -4.55
CA THR A 217 -9.61 12.35 -3.93
C THR A 217 -9.45 13.85 -4.12
N LYS A 218 -8.29 14.37 -3.77
CA LYS A 218 -7.98 15.80 -3.84
C LYS A 218 -8.13 16.38 -5.24
N LEU A 219 -7.84 15.59 -6.28
CA LEU A 219 -7.90 16.04 -7.68
C LEU A 219 -9.29 15.89 -8.30
N TYR A 220 -10.03 14.83 -7.96
CA TYR A 220 -11.20 14.43 -8.74
C TYR A 220 -12.50 14.42 -7.96
N ILE A 221 -12.48 14.56 -6.62
CA ILE A 221 -13.67 14.44 -5.78
C ILE A 221 -13.81 15.69 -4.92
N THR A 222 -15.01 16.27 -4.94
CA THR A 222 -15.42 17.39 -4.09
C THR A 222 -16.51 16.98 -3.09
N ASP A 223 -17.16 15.85 -3.32
CA ASP A 223 -18.18 15.28 -2.43
C ASP A 223 -17.51 14.59 -1.24
N GLN A 224 -17.65 15.17 -0.05
CA GLN A 224 -17.06 14.63 1.18
C GLN A 224 -17.57 13.24 1.54
N SER A 225 -18.75 12.84 1.04
CA SER A 225 -19.30 11.50 1.27
C SER A 225 -18.45 10.40 0.64
N LEU A 226 -17.60 10.72 -0.33
CA LEU A 226 -16.69 9.81 -1.01
C LEU A 226 -15.25 9.88 -0.50
N TYR A 227 -14.97 10.64 0.55
CA TYR A 227 -13.63 10.81 1.08
C TYR A 227 -13.14 9.54 1.81
N PRO A 228 -11.95 9.01 1.48
CA PRO A 228 -11.30 7.97 2.24
C PRO A 228 -10.61 8.53 3.50
N LEU A 229 -10.22 7.66 4.42
CA LEU A 229 -9.53 8.03 5.66
C LEU A 229 -8.28 8.89 5.44
N GLN A 230 -7.49 8.60 4.42
CA GLN A 230 -6.27 9.37 4.13
C GLN A 230 -6.58 10.81 3.69
N MET A 231 -7.70 11.04 3.00
CA MET A 231 -8.12 12.40 2.69
C MET A 231 -8.62 13.15 3.92
N MET A 232 -9.39 12.48 4.80
CA MET A 232 -9.81 13.07 6.08
C MET A 232 -8.60 13.42 6.95
N LEU A 233 -7.62 12.51 7.05
CA LEU A 233 -6.37 12.79 7.75
C LEU A 233 -5.63 14.00 7.15
N TYR A 234 -5.53 14.07 5.81
CA TYR A 234 -4.92 15.21 5.13
C TYR A 234 -5.63 16.53 5.49
N GLU A 235 -6.96 16.56 5.50
CA GLU A 235 -7.73 17.76 5.87
C GLU A 235 -7.49 18.17 7.32
N ILE A 236 -7.50 17.22 8.28
CA ILE A 236 -7.20 17.47 9.69
C ILE A 236 -5.80 18.09 9.84
N ILE A 237 -4.79 17.56 9.13
CA ILE A 237 -3.42 18.08 9.16
C ILE A 237 -3.37 19.52 8.61
N VAL A 238 -3.97 19.77 7.47
CA VAL A 238 -3.99 21.11 6.85
C VAL A 238 -4.71 22.12 7.72
N GLN A 239 -5.86 21.74 8.31
CA GLN A 239 -6.60 22.60 9.22
C GLN A 239 -5.78 22.94 10.47
N SER A 240 -5.10 21.96 11.08
CA SER A 240 -4.26 22.21 12.25
C SER A 240 -3.10 23.15 11.96
N GLN A 241 -2.46 23.01 10.81
CA GLN A 241 -1.38 23.92 10.36
C GLN A 241 -1.89 25.34 10.10
N THR A 242 -3.07 25.47 9.48
CA THR A 242 -3.66 26.77 9.20
C THR A 242 -4.06 27.51 10.49
N GLN A 243 -4.62 26.80 11.47
CA GLN A 243 -4.95 27.34 12.78
C GLN A 243 -3.70 27.79 13.54
N SER A 244 -2.63 27.02 13.51
CA SER A 244 -1.35 27.38 14.14
C SER A 244 -0.76 28.66 13.53
N MET A 245 -0.92 28.89 12.23
CA MET A 245 -0.45 30.12 11.55
C MET A 245 -1.31 31.34 11.89
N GLN A 246 -2.60 31.17 12.14
CA GLN A 246 -3.54 32.26 12.45
C GLN A 246 -3.51 32.66 13.92
N ASN A 247 -3.21 31.72 14.84
CA ASN A 247 -3.26 31.92 16.28
C ASN A 247 -1.92 32.40 16.88
N VAL A 248 -1.21 33.33 16.24
CA VAL A 248 -0.03 33.99 16.83
C VAL A 248 -0.36 34.77 18.12
N GLY A 249 -1.63 34.72 18.60
CA GLY A 249 -2.09 35.52 19.75
C GLY A 249 -3.18 34.96 20.65
N GLY A 250 -3.61 33.69 20.57
CA GLY A 250 -4.72 33.27 21.42
C GLY A 250 -5.08 31.79 21.45
N SER A 251 -5.22 31.26 22.63
CA SER A 251 -5.86 29.98 23.01
C SER A 251 -5.13 28.68 22.66
N ALA A 252 -4.06 28.41 23.40
CA ALA A 252 -3.30 27.17 23.38
C ALA A 252 -4.16 25.87 23.57
N VAL A 253 -5.33 25.97 24.19
CA VAL A 253 -6.21 24.83 24.49
C VAL A 253 -6.90 24.27 23.23
N ILE A 254 -7.29 25.10 22.26
CA ILE A 254 -7.96 24.65 21.04
C ILE A 254 -6.97 23.96 20.11
N GLU A 255 -5.75 24.50 19.98
CA GLU A 255 -4.68 23.90 19.19
C GLU A 255 -4.31 22.49 19.70
N THR A 256 -4.26 22.30 21.01
CA THR A 256 -3.86 21.04 21.61
C THR A 256 -4.87 19.92 21.40
N THR A 257 -6.17 20.23 21.43
CA THR A 257 -7.23 19.25 21.15
C THR A 257 -7.18 18.78 19.68
N THR A 258 -6.96 19.71 18.76
CA THR A 258 -6.82 19.40 17.31
C THR A 258 -5.60 18.52 17.06
N LYS A 259 -4.46 18.79 17.72
CA LYS A 259 -3.25 17.96 17.63
C LYS A 259 -3.48 16.55 18.16
N GLY A 260 -4.18 16.40 19.28
CA GLY A 260 -4.52 15.10 19.85
C GLY A 260 -5.38 14.25 18.90
N VAL A 261 -6.42 14.85 18.32
CA VAL A 261 -7.29 14.22 17.33
C VAL A 261 -6.51 13.84 16.07
N GLN A 262 -5.62 14.71 15.60
CA GLN A 262 -4.73 14.42 14.48
C GLN A 262 -3.87 13.17 14.74
N LEU A 263 -3.22 13.09 15.90
CA LEU A 263 -2.36 11.94 16.26
C LEU A 263 -3.17 10.66 16.42
N ALA A 264 -4.36 10.71 17.03
CA ALA A 264 -5.26 9.56 17.12
C ALA A 264 -5.72 9.10 15.72
N THR A 265 -6.03 10.02 14.82
CA THR A 265 -6.40 9.69 13.44
C THR A 265 -5.24 9.04 12.69
N ILE A 266 -3.99 9.52 12.86
CA ILE A 266 -2.80 8.87 12.28
C ILE A 266 -2.70 7.41 12.74
N VAL A 267 -2.86 7.14 14.04
CA VAL A 267 -2.80 5.77 14.58
C VAL A 267 -3.91 4.91 13.97
N ILE A 268 -5.16 5.39 13.95
CA ILE A 268 -6.32 4.67 13.41
C ILE A 268 -6.14 4.36 11.91
N THR A 269 -5.65 5.32 11.12
CA THR A 269 -5.45 5.13 9.68
C THR A 269 -4.29 4.19 9.35
N THR A 270 -3.28 4.12 10.22
CA THR A 270 -2.10 3.25 10.03
C THR A 270 -2.35 1.82 10.49
N LEU A 271 -3.20 1.63 11.50
CA LEU A 271 -3.44 0.34 12.14
C LEU A 271 -3.83 -0.79 11.16
N PRO A 272 -4.74 -0.60 10.19
CA PRO A 272 -5.11 -1.66 9.25
C PRO A 272 -3.94 -2.19 8.42
N ILE A 273 -3.02 -1.30 7.99
CA ILE A 273 -1.83 -1.70 7.22
C ILE A 273 -0.92 -2.56 8.10
N VAL A 274 -0.67 -2.12 9.34
CA VAL A 274 0.19 -2.84 10.30
C VAL A 274 -0.37 -4.22 10.61
N LEU A 275 -1.71 -4.36 10.74
CA LEU A 275 -2.37 -5.64 11.00
C LEU A 275 -2.36 -6.60 9.80
N ILE A 276 -2.46 -6.08 8.59
CA ILE A 276 -2.47 -6.90 7.36
C ILE A 276 -1.05 -7.35 6.99
N TYR A 277 -0.02 -6.55 7.30
CA TYR A 277 1.36 -6.81 6.89
C TYR A 277 1.88 -8.21 7.28
N PRO A 278 1.74 -8.72 8.54
CA PRO A 278 2.22 -10.05 8.91
C PRO A 278 1.53 -11.18 8.15
N ILE A 279 0.27 -10.98 7.75
CA ILE A 279 -0.51 -11.98 7.01
C ILE A 279 0.05 -12.14 5.59
N VAL A 280 0.46 -11.03 4.97
CA VAL A 280 0.94 -11.03 3.58
C VAL A 280 2.44 -11.31 3.51
N GLN A 281 3.21 -10.96 4.55
CA GLN A 281 4.66 -11.16 4.63
C GLN A 281 5.08 -12.61 4.34
N ARG A 282 4.32 -13.60 4.78
CA ARG A 282 4.59 -15.03 4.53
C ARG A 282 4.61 -15.39 3.04
N TYR A 283 3.78 -14.73 2.23
CA TYR A 283 3.74 -14.95 0.78
C TYR A 283 4.90 -14.25 0.07
N PHE A 284 5.33 -13.09 0.59
CA PHE A 284 6.43 -12.31 0.05
C PHE A 284 7.77 -13.05 0.18
N ILE A 285 8.06 -13.62 1.35
CA ILE A 285 9.30 -14.38 1.59
C ILE A 285 9.39 -15.57 0.63
N SER A 286 8.28 -16.29 0.41
CA SER A 286 8.23 -17.43 -0.50
C SER A 286 8.40 -17.01 -1.97
N GLY A 287 7.84 -15.85 -2.38
CA GLY A 287 7.91 -15.36 -3.76
C GLY A 287 9.29 -14.85 -4.18
N MET A 288 10.02 -14.18 -3.28
CA MET A 288 11.38 -13.69 -3.58
C MET A 288 12.42 -14.82 -3.70
N MET A 289 12.26 -15.89 -2.92
CA MET A 289 13.17 -17.04 -2.96
C MET A 289 13.10 -17.77 -4.30
N LEU A 290 11.93 -17.87 -4.93
CA LEU A 290 11.75 -18.50 -6.25
C LEU A 290 12.40 -17.71 -7.40
N GLY A 291 12.58 -16.39 -7.25
CA GLY A 291 13.26 -15.54 -8.24
C GLY A 291 14.79 -15.46 -8.08
N ALA A 292 15.30 -15.80 -6.89
CA ALA A 292 16.72 -15.69 -6.54
C ALA A 292 17.53 -16.99 -6.76
N VAL A 293 16.86 -18.14 -6.79
CA VAL A 293 17.51 -19.44 -7.04
C VAL A 293 17.38 -19.77 -8.52
N LYS A 294 18.27 -19.20 -9.33
CA LYS A 294 18.66 -19.74 -10.64
C LYS A 294 19.97 -20.44 -10.42
N GLU A 295 19.93 -21.72 -10.13
CA GLU A 295 20.99 -22.67 -10.49
C GLU A 295 20.61 -23.37 -11.78
#